data_10b8256e2bf83d4d5da90e9a46a86875
#
_entry.id   10b8256e2bf83d4d5da90e9a46a86875
#
_cell.length_a   1.000
_cell.length_b   1.000
_cell.length_c   1.000
_cell.angle_alpha   90.00
_cell.angle_beta   90.00
_cell.angle_gamma   90.00
#
_symmetry.space_group_name_H-M   'P 1'
#
loop_
_entity.id
_entity.type
_entity.pdbx_description
1 polymer ?
#
loop_
_entity_poly.entity_id
_entity_poly.type
_entity_poly.pdbx_seq_one_letter_code
_entity_poly.pdbx_strand_id
1 'polypeptide(L)'
;MKRACLDNNILIWGVRGVATSGQEELIQRAQTFFEDLDASDADILVPSVVVAEFLAGVPKQQHLGLLDVLNRRFQVVPFDVRTAAVAAELWRDAAERNPHLKDQIREAFPGTERAKIKADLMILATALARGADVLYTHDGPLKMAAEGRIEVRQLPPPRPRQADLLM
;
A
#
# COMPACT_ATOMS: atom_id res chain seq x y z
N MET A 1 12.03 5.48 15.36
CA MET A 1 11.37 6.06 14.16
C MET A 1 10.61 4.94 13.49
N LYS A 2 9.30 5.09 13.29
CA LYS A 2 8.46 4.03 12.71
C LYS A 2 8.45 4.20 11.19
N ARG A 3 8.73 3.14 10.44
CA ARG A 3 8.74 3.15 8.98
C ARG A 3 7.48 2.52 8.43
N ALA A 4 6.66 3.31 7.74
CA ALA A 4 5.39 2.87 7.15
C ALA A 4 5.52 2.70 5.64
N CYS A 5 5.04 1.58 5.09
CA CYS A 5 4.92 1.37 3.65
C CYS A 5 3.46 1.52 3.24
N LEU A 6 3.21 2.23 2.14
CA LEU A 6 1.86 2.50 1.63
C LEU A 6 1.57 1.72 0.36
N ASP A 7 0.37 1.16 0.30
CA ASP A 7 -0.20 0.55 -0.90
C ASP A 7 -0.93 1.59 -1.78
N ASN A 8 -1.22 1.23 -3.01
CA ASN A 8 -1.83 2.07 -4.04
C ASN A 8 -3.17 2.68 -3.60
N ASN A 9 -4.05 1.91 -2.97
CA ASN A 9 -5.35 2.40 -2.52
C ASN A 9 -5.24 3.61 -1.58
N ILE A 10 -4.24 3.61 -0.69
CA ILE A 10 -3.99 4.72 0.24
C ILE A 10 -3.61 5.99 -0.52
N LEU A 11 -2.80 5.87 -1.59
CA LEU A 11 -2.43 7.00 -2.44
C LEU A 11 -3.60 7.52 -3.28
N ILE A 12 -4.43 6.61 -3.81
CA ILE A 12 -5.62 7.00 -4.58
C ILE A 12 -6.55 7.86 -3.73
N TRP A 13 -6.86 7.42 -2.51
CA TRP A 13 -7.74 8.17 -1.61
C TRP A 13 -7.10 9.45 -1.08
N GLY A 14 -5.84 9.38 -0.62
CA GLY A 14 -5.21 10.51 0.07
C GLY A 14 -4.58 11.55 -0.85
N VAL A 15 -4.05 11.16 -2.03
CA VAL A 15 -3.39 12.07 -2.96
C VAL A 15 -4.34 12.52 -4.08
N ARG A 16 -5.08 11.57 -4.70
CA ARG A 16 -6.02 11.91 -5.79
C ARG A 16 -7.39 12.32 -5.27
N GLY A 17 -7.76 11.98 -4.04
CA GLY A 17 -9.07 12.27 -3.49
C GLY A 17 -10.21 11.57 -4.25
N VAL A 18 -9.98 10.37 -4.77
CA VAL A 18 -10.93 9.58 -5.56
C VAL A 18 -11.22 8.27 -4.85
N ALA A 19 -12.48 7.87 -4.83
CA ALA A 19 -12.92 6.58 -4.32
C ALA A 19 -14.00 5.98 -5.21
N THR A 20 -14.22 4.68 -5.12
CA THR A 20 -15.41 4.03 -5.70
C THR A 20 -16.63 4.36 -4.87
N SER A 21 -17.82 4.28 -5.50
CA SER A 21 -19.10 4.51 -4.81
C SER A 21 -19.22 3.66 -3.53
N GLY A 22 -19.56 4.30 -2.41
CA GLY A 22 -19.65 3.67 -1.10
C GLY A 22 -18.34 3.63 -0.31
N GLN A 23 -17.24 4.19 -0.85
CA GLN A 23 -15.94 4.26 -0.18
C GLN A 23 -15.46 5.71 0.03
N GLU A 24 -16.32 6.69 -0.12
CA GLU A 24 -15.99 8.12 -0.06
C GLU A 24 -15.39 8.53 1.30
N GLU A 25 -15.80 7.86 2.39
CA GLU A 25 -15.23 8.08 3.72
C GLU A 25 -13.73 7.79 3.80
N LEU A 26 -13.21 6.87 2.94
CA LEU A 26 -11.80 6.52 2.90
C LEU A 26 -10.92 7.68 2.42
N ILE A 27 -11.47 8.60 1.63
CA ILE A 27 -10.76 9.82 1.20
C ILE A 27 -10.42 10.66 2.45
N GLN A 28 -11.42 10.97 3.27
CA GLN A 28 -11.21 11.76 4.47
C GLN A 28 -10.29 11.05 5.47
N ARG A 29 -10.45 9.73 5.64
CA ARG A 29 -9.59 8.92 6.49
C ARG A 29 -8.14 8.95 6.02
N ALA A 30 -7.89 8.83 4.71
CA ALA A 30 -6.54 8.86 4.14
C ALA A 30 -5.90 10.26 4.29
N GLN A 31 -6.67 11.32 4.09
CA GLN A 31 -6.19 12.70 4.26
C GLN A 31 -5.80 12.97 5.72
N THR A 32 -6.68 12.63 6.68
CA THR A 32 -6.37 12.76 8.11
C THR A 32 -5.18 11.91 8.52
N PHE A 33 -5.09 10.68 7.98
CA PHE A 33 -3.94 9.81 8.23
C PHE A 33 -2.63 10.41 7.72
N PHE A 34 -2.65 11.08 6.57
CA PHE A 34 -1.47 11.77 6.04
C PHE A 34 -1.08 12.98 6.89
N GLU A 35 -2.06 13.74 7.42
CA GLU A 35 -1.79 14.82 8.38
C GLU A 35 -1.13 14.28 9.66
N ASP A 36 -1.59 13.12 10.15
CA ASP A 36 -1.00 12.44 11.31
C ASP A 36 0.42 11.95 11.05
N LEU A 37 0.68 11.43 9.86
CA LEU A 37 2.02 11.02 9.44
C LEU A 37 2.96 12.22 9.31
N ASP A 38 2.49 13.32 8.71
CA ASP A 38 3.28 14.57 8.57
C ASP A 38 3.62 15.19 9.94
N ALA A 39 2.72 15.03 10.93
CA ALA A 39 2.95 15.48 12.31
C ALA A 39 3.82 14.51 13.13
N SER A 40 4.06 13.31 12.62
CA SER A 40 4.89 12.30 13.25
C SER A 40 6.29 12.28 12.61
N ASP A 41 7.26 11.73 13.33
CA ASP A 41 8.62 11.52 12.82
C ASP A 41 8.73 10.15 12.11
N ALA A 42 7.74 9.80 11.31
CA ALA A 42 7.67 8.53 10.61
C ALA A 42 8.25 8.62 9.18
N ASP A 43 9.08 7.65 8.81
CA ASP A 43 9.49 7.45 7.43
C ASP A 43 8.33 6.83 6.63
N ILE A 44 7.90 7.48 5.57
CA ILE A 44 6.82 6.97 4.73
C ILE A 44 7.39 6.49 3.39
N LEU A 45 7.34 5.18 3.18
CA LEU A 45 7.83 4.52 1.99
C LEU A 45 6.70 4.30 0.98
N VAL A 46 6.97 4.62 -0.28
CA VAL A 46 6.10 4.28 -1.42
C VAL A 46 6.91 3.45 -2.42
N PRO A 47 6.61 2.15 -2.62
CA PRO A 47 7.27 1.33 -3.61
C PRO A 47 7.09 1.88 -5.03
N SER A 48 8.12 1.83 -5.86
CA SER A 48 8.01 2.23 -7.28
C SER A 48 6.98 1.42 -8.07
N VAL A 49 6.70 0.19 -7.66
CA VAL A 49 5.61 -0.64 -8.20
C VAL A 49 4.25 0.01 -7.92
N VAL A 50 4.04 0.51 -6.69
CA VAL A 50 2.83 1.25 -6.31
C VAL A 50 2.71 2.55 -7.12
N VAL A 51 3.83 3.25 -7.36
CA VAL A 51 3.82 4.46 -8.22
C VAL A 51 3.37 4.11 -9.64
N ALA A 52 3.84 2.98 -10.20
CA ALA A 52 3.43 2.55 -11.53
C ALA A 52 1.92 2.24 -11.60
N GLU A 53 1.38 1.53 -10.63
CA GLU A 53 -0.07 1.26 -10.54
C GLU A 53 -0.88 2.55 -10.35
N PHE A 54 -0.42 3.46 -9.50
CA PHE A 54 -1.05 4.74 -9.24
C PHE A 54 -1.15 5.59 -10.51
N LEU A 55 -0.06 5.69 -11.28
CA LEU A 55 0.00 6.47 -12.51
C LEU A 55 -0.76 5.80 -13.67
N ALA A 56 -0.88 4.46 -13.69
CA ALA A 56 -1.63 3.76 -14.71
C ALA A 56 -3.12 4.17 -14.75
N GLY A 57 -3.67 4.58 -13.62
CA GLY A 57 -5.05 5.09 -13.50
C GLY A 57 -5.20 6.59 -13.78
N VAL A 58 -4.18 7.27 -14.35
CA VAL A 58 -4.15 8.73 -14.51
C VAL A 58 -3.70 9.11 -15.92
N PRO A 59 -4.32 10.15 -16.55
CA PRO A 59 -3.86 10.66 -17.84
C PRO A 59 -2.38 11.09 -17.81
N LYS A 60 -1.64 10.77 -18.88
CA LYS A 60 -0.20 11.03 -18.99
C LYS A 60 0.20 12.48 -18.67
N GLN A 61 -0.65 13.43 -19.02
CA GLN A 61 -0.43 14.87 -18.80
C GLN A 61 -0.29 15.23 -17.30
N GLN A 62 -0.85 14.41 -16.41
CA GLN A 62 -0.81 14.64 -14.96
C GLN A 62 0.36 13.93 -14.27
N HIS A 63 1.07 13.02 -14.96
CA HIS A 63 2.09 12.16 -14.35
C HIS A 63 3.20 12.97 -13.69
N LEU A 64 3.76 13.99 -14.38
CA LEU A 64 4.87 14.79 -13.83
C LEU A 64 4.47 15.52 -12.56
N GLY A 65 3.27 16.14 -12.54
CA GLY A 65 2.77 16.84 -11.36
C GLY A 65 2.55 15.90 -10.17
N LEU A 66 1.99 14.71 -10.43
CA LEU A 66 1.78 13.71 -9.36
C LEU A 66 3.11 13.12 -8.86
N LEU A 67 4.07 12.85 -9.75
CA LEU A 67 5.40 12.41 -9.35
C LEU A 67 6.09 13.44 -8.45
N ASP A 68 5.97 14.73 -8.76
CA ASP A 68 6.51 15.80 -7.93
C ASP A 68 5.86 15.81 -6.53
N VAL A 69 4.54 15.67 -6.46
CA VAL A 69 3.81 15.55 -5.17
C VAL A 69 4.30 14.34 -4.38
N LEU A 70 4.42 13.16 -5.03
CA LEU A 70 4.87 11.94 -4.36
C LEU A 70 6.30 12.07 -3.83
N ASN A 71 7.23 12.62 -4.63
CA ASN A 71 8.63 12.77 -4.24
C ASN A 71 8.86 13.82 -3.15
N ARG A 72 7.98 14.82 -3.04
CA ARG A 72 8.07 15.82 -1.96
C ARG A 72 7.56 15.31 -0.63
N ARG A 73 6.59 14.40 -0.66
CA ARG A 73 5.87 13.97 0.54
C ARG A 73 6.33 12.63 1.07
N PHE A 74 6.78 11.75 0.19
CA PHE A 74 7.09 10.37 0.50
C PHE A 74 8.48 9.98 0.03
N GLN A 75 9.07 8.98 0.67
CA GLN A 75 10.26 8.33 0.16
C GLN A 75 9.86 7.28 -0.89
N VAL A 76 9.91 7.66 -2.17
CA VAL A 76 9.71 6.70 -3.26
C VAL A 76 10.93 5.78 -3.32
N VAL A 77 10.70 4.47 -3.17
CA VAL A 77 11.77 3.47 -3.11
C VAL A 77 11.74 2.54 -4.32
N PRO A 78 12.89 2.31 -4.98
CA PRO A 78 12.95 1.49 -6.19
C PRO A 78 12.80 0.01 -5.88
N PHE A 79 12.24 -0.73 -6.86
CA PHE A 79 12.36 -2.19 -6.95
C PHE A 79 13.73 -2.52 -7.55
N ASP A 80 14.75 -2.58 -6.71
CA ASP A 80 16.13 -2.84 -7.10
C ASP A 80 16.53 -4.33 -6.93
N VAL A 81 17.81 -4.63 -7.17
CA VAL A 81 18.34 -6.00 -7.11
C VAL A 81 18.16 -6.61 -5.72
N ARG A 82 18.33 -5.83 -4.64
CA ARG A 82 18.10 -6.31 -3.27
C ARG A 82 16.63 -6.67 -3.06
N THR A 83 15.74 -5.82 -3.52
CA THR A 83 14.29 -6.08 -3.46
C THR A 83 13.89 -7.28 -4.32
N ALA A 84 14.52 -7.44 -5.50
CA ALA A 84 14.28 -8.60 -6.37
C ALA A 84 14.70 -9.92 -5.70
N ALA A 85 15.79 -9.94 -4.94
CA ALA A 85 16.20 -11.12 -4.17
C ALA A 85 15.14 -11.49 -3.12
N VAL A 86 14.62 -10.52 -2.36
CA VAL A 86 13.54 -10.75 -1.39
C VAL A 86 12.26 -11.23 -2.09
N ALA A 87 11.91 -10.66 -3.24
CA ALA A 87 10.76 -11.11 -4.02
C ALA A 87 10.90 -12.57 -4.49
N ALA A 88 12.11 -12.97 -4.93
CA ALA A 88 12.39 -14.34 -5.33
C ALA A 88 12.22 -15.32 -4.15
N GLU A 89 12.65 -14.93 -2.95
CA GLU A 89 12.44 -15.72 -1.73
C GLU A 89 10.96 -15.87 -1.40
N LEU A 90 10.18 -14.77 -1.47
CA LEU A 90 8.73 -14.81 -1.25
C LEU A 90 8.02 -15.71 -2.27
N TRP A 91 8.43 -15.67 -3.53
CA TRP A 91 7.85 -16.53 -4.58
C TRP A 91 8.16 -18.01 -4.35
N ARG A 92 9.40 -18.31 -3.92
CA ARG A 92 9.80 -19.66 -3.56
C ARG A 92 9.05 -20.16 -2.32
N ASP A 93 8.99 -19.36 -1.27
CA ASP A 93 8.24 -19.70 -0.05
C ASP A 93 6.76 -19.97 -0.35
N ALA A 94 6.15 -19.15 -1.20
CA ALA A 94 4.76 -19.37 -1.65
C ALA A 94 4.60 -20.65 -2.48
N ALA A 95 5.66 -21.14 -3.13
CA ALA A 95 5.63 -22.39 -3.88
C ALA A 95 5.94 -23.62 -3.02
N GLU A 96 6.83 -23.50 -2.04
CA GLU A 96 7.36 -24.62 -1.25
C GLU A 96 6.65 -24.78 0.10
N ARG A 97 6.45 -23.67 0.83
CA ARG A 97 5.89 -23.70 2.20
C ARG A 97 4.38 -23.55 2.25
N ASN A 98 3.83 -22.83 1.30
CA ASN A 98 2.39 -22.69 1.14
C ASN A 98 2.01 -22.79 -0.35
N PRO A 99 2.10 -23.99 -0.96
CA PRO A 99 1.78 -24.18 -2.38
C PRO A 99 0.34 -23.78 -2.72
N HIS A 100 -0.53 -23.75 -1.71
CA HIS A 100 -1.95 -23.39 -1.86
C HIS A 100 -2.20 -21.89 -1.64
N LEU A 101 -1.22 -21.07 -1.28
CA LEU A 101 -1.44 -19.63 -1.02
C LEU A 101 -2.13 -18.93 -2.19
N LYS A 102 -1.70 -19.21 -3.43
CA LYS A 102 -2.30 -18.61 -4.63
C LYS A 102 -3.73 -19.07 -4.85
N ASP A 103 -4.00 -20.32 -4.55
CA ASP A 103 -5.34 -20.89 -4.67
C ASP A 103 -6.24 -20.38 -3.54
N GLN A 104 -5.74 -20.29 -2.32
CA GLN A 104 -6.42 -19.68 -1.19
C GLN A 104 -6.76 -18.20 -1.46
N ILE A 105 -5.83 -17.42 -2.03
CA ILE A 105 -6.09 -16.03 -2.43
C ILE A 105 -7.21 -15.97 -3.48
N ARG A 106 -7.20 -16.84 -4.48
CA ARG A 106 -8.23 -16.86 -5.53
C ARG A 106 -9.58 -17.34 -5.02
N GLU A 107 -9.60 -18.27 -4.07
CA GLU A 107 -10.81 -18.74 -3.43
C GLU A 107 -11.44 -17.64 -2.54
N ALA A 108 -10.62 -16.98 -1.73
CA ALA A 108 -11.07 -15.89 -0.86
C ALA A 108 -11.43 -14.60 -1.64
N PHE A 109 -10.76 -14.37 -2.78
CA PHE A 109 -10.94 -13.19 -3.64
C PHE A 109 -11.12 -13.61 -5.10
N PRO A 110 -12.33 -14.06 -5.49
CA PRO A 110 -12.62 -14.47 -6.87
C PRO A 110 -12.30 -13.37 -7.87
N GLY A 111 -11.70 -13.73 -9.00
CA GLY A 111 -11.28 -12.77 -10.03
C GLY A 111 -9.87 -12.18 -9.84
N THR A 112 -9.16 -12.55 -8.78
CA THR A 112 -7.76 -12.11 -8.60
C THR A 112 -6.86 -12.78 -9.66
N GLU A 113 -6.28 -11.94 -10.52
CA GLU A 113 -5.38 -12.40 -11.58
C GLU A 113 -3.99 -12.75 -11.03
N ARG A 114 -3.28 -13.65 -11.72
CA ARG A 114 -1.90 -14.02 -11.38
C ARG A 114 -0.95 -12.82 -11.40
N ALA A 115 -1.16 -11.88 -12.32
CA ALA A 115 -0.36 -10.66 -12.43
C ALA A 115 -0.49 -9.79 -11.18
N LYS A 116 -1.72 -9.66 -10.64
CA LYS A 116 -1.98 -8.93 -9.40
C LYS A 116 -1.24 -9.56 -8.21
N ILE A 117 -1.34 -10.87 -8.03
CA ILE A 117 -0.62 -11.56 -6.93
C ILE A 117 0.89 -11.31 -7.02
N LYS A 118 1.45 -11.27 -8.24
CA LYS A 118 2.87 -10.96 -8.42
C LYS A 118 3.20 -9.52 -8.03
N ALA A 119 2.37 -8.55 -8.41
CA ALA A 119 2.54 -7.16 -8.04
C ALA A 119 2.46 -6.99 -6.51
N ASP A 120 1.50 -7.62 -5.85
CA ASP A 120 1.35 -7.63 -4.39
C ASP A 120 2.61 -8.17 -3.70
N LEU A 121 3.19 -9.27 -4.22
CA LEU A 121 4.45 -9.81 -3.69
C LEU A 121 5.65 -8.88 -3.93
N MET A 122 5.67 -8.09 -5.02
CA MET A 122 6.71 -7.07 -5.25
C MET A 122 6.57 -5.89 -4.29
N ILE A 123 5.34 -5.48 -3.97
CA ILE A 123 5.07 -4.45 -2.95
C ILE A 123 5.54 -4.93 -1.58
N LEU A 124 5.14 -6.14 -1.19
CA LEU A 124 5.56 -6.76 0.06
C LEU A 124 7.09 -6.90 0.16
N ALA A 125 7.73 -7.38 -0.91
CA ALA A 125 9.18 -7.51 -0.98
C ALA A 125 9.89 -6.16 -0.79
N THR A 126 9.32 -5.09 -1.36
CA THR A 126 9.87 -3.74 -1.19
C THR A 126 9.75 -3.29 0.26
N ALA A 127 8.60 -3.48 0.90
CA ALA A 127 8.39 -3.15 2.31
C ALA A 127 9.42 -3.88 3.20
N LEU A 128 9.58 -5.19 3.01
CA LEU A 128 10.53 -6.02 3.78
C LEU A 128 11.99 -5.63 3.52
N ALA A 129 12.39 -5.47 2.26
CA ALA A 129 13.77 -5.11 1.88
C ALA A 129 14.18 -3.74 2.40
N ARG A 130 13.22 -2.83 2.60
CA ARG A 130 13.43 -1.48 3.14
C ARG A 130 13.23 -1.41 4.66
N GLY A 131 12.94 -2.53 5.32
CA GLY A 131 12.76 -2.60 6.77
C GLY A 131 11.55 -1.77 7.23
N ALA A 132 10.44 -1.84 6.51
CA ALA A 132 9.18 -1.27 6.96
C ALA A 132 8.69 -2.03 8.20
N ASP A 133 8.19 -1.29 9.20
CA ASP A 133 7.57 -1.86 10.40
C ASP A 133 6.12 -2.23 10.14
N VAL A 134 5.46 -1.49 9.25
CA VAL A 134 4.03 -1.65 8.96
C VAL A 134 3.71 -1.39 7.49
N LEU A 135 2.84 -2.20 6.93
CA LEU A 135 2.27 -2.04 5.59
C LEU A 135 0.80 -1.61 5.73
N TYR A 136 0.48 -0.42 5.21
CA TYR A 136 -0.89 0.07 5.14
C TYR A 136 -1.54 -0.33 3.82
N THR A 137 -2.58 -1.15 3.90
CA THR A 137 -3.35 -1.60 2.74
C THR A 137 -4.78 -1.96 3.11
N HIS A 138 -5.71 -1.77 2.19
CA HIS A 138 -7.07 -2.31 2.24
C HIS A 138 -7.26 -3.49 1.27
N ASP A 139 -6.19 -3.88 0.55
CA ASP A 139 -6.22 -4.99 -0.40
C ASP A 139 -6.16 -6.33 0.33
N GLY A 140 -7.19 -7.15 0.15
CA GLY A 140 -7.31 -8.45 0.79
C GLY A 140 -6.23 -9.44 0.35
N PRO A 141 -5.98 -9.63 -0.95
CA PRO A 141 -4.88 -10.44 -1.47
C PRO A 141 -3.52 -10.07 -0.90
N LEU A 142 -3.16 -8.78 -0.89
CA LEU A 142 -1.90 -8.29 -0.34
C LEU A 142 -1.80 -8.54 1.16
N LYS A 143 -2.89 -8.31 1.91
CA LYS A 143 -2.95 -8.61 3.35
C LYS A 143 -2.68 -10.09 3.62
N MET A 144 -3.32 -10.99 2.86
CA MET A 144 -3.12 -12.43 3.00
C MET A 144 -1.68 -12.85 2.67
N ALA A 145 -1.07 -12.28 1.64
CA ALA A 145 0.33 -12.53 1.28
C ALA A 145 1.32 -12.02 2.34
N ALA A 146 0.97 -10.95 3.06
CA ALA A 146 1.81 -10.31 4.08
C ALA A 146 1.70 -10.96 5.47
N GLU A 147 0.74 -11.86 5.68
CA GLU A 147 0.47 -12.49 6.98
C GLU A 147 1.71 -13.20 7.55
N GLY A 148 2.02 -12.92 8.83
CA GLY A 148 3.16 -13.48 9.53
C GLY A 148 4.54 -12.92 9.09
N ARG A 149 4.59 -11.94 8.17
CA ARG A 149 5.83 -11.37 7.63
C ARG A 149 6.06 -9.92 8.03
N ILE A 150 5.00 -9.14 8.11
CA ILE A 150 5.01 -7.73 8.48
C ILE A 150 3.67 -7.38 9.12
N GLU A 151 3.66 -6.39 9.99
CA GLU A 151 2.41 -5.84 10.52
C GLU A 151 1.60 -5.19 9.38
N VAL A 152 0.34 -5.59 9.23
CA VAL A 152 -0.57 -5.01 8.24
C VAL A 152 -1.66 -4.21 8.94
N ARG A 153 -1.86 -2.97 8.50
CA ARG A 153 -2.90 -2.08 9.01
C ARG A 153 -3.75 -1.53 7.87
N GLN A 154 -5.00 -1.28 8.19
CA GLN A 154 -5.89 -0.44 7.39
C GLN A 154 -5.79 1.02 7.86
N LEU A 155 -6.35 1.94 7.08
CA LEU A 155 -6.51 3.32 7.52
C LEU A 155 -7.24 3.37 8.87
N PRO A 156 -6.77 4.18 9.83
CA PRO A 156 -7.46 4.36 11.09
C PRO A 156 -8.87 4.93 10.85
N PRO A 157 -9.82 4.74 11.78
CA PRO A 157 -11.12 5.39 11.70
C PRO A 157 -10.96 6.92 11.69
N PRO A 158 -11.91 7.66 11.11
CA PRO A 158 -11.87 9.11 11.14
C PRO A 158 -11.87 9.59 12.60
N ARG A 159 -11.12 10.67 12.86
CA ARG A 159 -11.19 11.31 14.18
C ARG A 159 -12.60 11.89 14.38
N PRO A 160 -13.18 11.77 15.60
CA PRO A 160 -14.39 12.50 15.92
C PRO A 160 -14.18 13.99 15.63
N ARG A 161 -15.09 14.62 14.91
CA ARG A 161 -15.05 16.07 14.76
C ARG A 161 -15.20 16.70 16.12
N GLN A 162 -14.47 17.80 16.41
CA GLN A 162 -14.60 18.53 17.68
C GLN A 162 -16.07 18.95 17.98
N ALA A 163 -16.92 19.09 16.96
CA ALA A 163 -18.33 19.35 17.11
C ALA A 163 -19.10 18.17 17.77
N ASP A 164 -18.64 16.93 17.59
CA ASP A 164 -19.31 15.74 18.14
C ASP A 164 -18.94 15.51 19.61
N LEU A 165 -17.95 16.24 20.14
CA LEU A 165 -17.50 16.17 21.54
C LEU A 165 -18.20 17.22 22.44
N LEU A 166 -19.05 18.08 21.87
CA LEU A 166 -19.74 19.17 22.59
C LEU A 166 -21.27 18.91 22.72
N MET A 167 -21.73 17.73 22.37
CA MET A 167 -23.08 17.23 22.67
C MET A 167 -22.93 16.12 23.73
#